data_cfb095286b48af268e756e4aafbd28d5
#
_entry.id   cfb095286b48af268e756e4aafbd28d5
#
_cell.length_a   1.000
_cell.length_b   1.000
_cell.length_c   1.000
_cell.angle_alpha   90.00
_cell.angle_beta   90.00
_cell.angle_gamma   90.00
#
_symmetry.space_group_name_H-M   'P 1'
#
loop_
_entity.id
_entity.type
_entity.pdbx_description
1 polymer ?
#
loop_
_entity_poly.entity_id
_entity_poly.type
_entity_poly.pdbx_seq_one_letter_code
_entity_poly.pdbx_strand_id
1 'polypeptide(L)'
;MKKLFALTALASAMSSAAMVKPLDEPWLKPGEKLVCFGDSITAGKGYYIKHLRAALETNGITVVNAGRSGDKTPMALTRIGDVAAEKPDAVVIFFGANDSLVGKARWRDEPTVSPEAYRDNLIWMVHYLRMRGVKKFSIVAPPGCCEGDAMLEYGMSCPPYAEMARAASDRTDAVPVPLDMIFAREHIKCPEGSAKLNLTLDGIHFSEKGSCLAADAMLKAWKMK
;
A
#
# COMPACT_ATOMS: atom_id res chain seq x y z
N MET A 1 19.51 23.95 26.19
CA MET A 1 19.07 24.60 24.95
C MET A 1 19.04 23.70 23.69
N LYS A 2 19.40 22.41 23.73
CA LYS A 2 19.39 21.50 22.54
C LYS A 2 18.10 20.64 22.36
N LYS A 3 17.15 20.70 23.31
CA LYS A 3 15.90 19.91 23.24
C LYS A 3 14.70 20.65 22.64
N LEU A 4 14.81 21.96 22.40
CA LEU A 4 13.68 22.76 21.90
C LEU A 4 13.61 22.80 20.36
N PHE A 5 14.70 22.49 19.66
CA PHE A 5 14.72 22.48 18.18
C PHE A 5 14.14 21.22 17.53
N ALA A 6 14.04 20.12 18.27
CA ALA A 6 13.50 18.87 17.73
C ALA A 6 11.96 18.85 17.67
N LEU A 7 11.27 19.61 18.52
CA LEU A 7 9.80 19.64 18.54
C LEU A 7 9.20 20.51 17.44
N THR A 8 9.91 21.54 17.00
CA THR A 8 9.42 22.44 15.93
C THR A 8 9.52 21.82 14.54
N ALA A 9 10.50 20.95 14.30
CA ALA A 9 10.64 20.25 13.03
C ALA A 9 9.53 19.20 12.82
N LEU A 10 9.07 18.55 13.90
CA LEU A 10 7.98 17.55 13.82
C LEU A 10 6.62 18.20 13.54
N ALA A 11 6.38 19.40 14.06
CA ALA A 11 5.13 20.12 13.84
C ALA A 11 4.99 20.65 12.40
N SER A 12 6.12 21.00 11.75
CA SER A 12 6.10 21.48 10.36
C SER A 12 5.87 20.36 9.33
N ALA A 13 6.27 19.12 9.63
CA ALA A 13 6.06 17.97 8.75
C ALA A 13 4.59 17.48 8.75
N MET A 14 3.79 17.84 9.75
CA MET A 14 2.37 17.45 9.84
C MET A 14 1.44 18.38 9.04
N SER A 15 1.93 19.50 8.51
CA SER A 15 1.10 20.54 7.85
C SER A 15 0.85 20.31 6.36
N SER A 16 1.43 19.27 5.76
CA SER A 16 1.27 18.97 4.32
C SER A 16 0.65 17.60 4.05
N ALA A 17 -0.09 17.04 4.98
CA ALA A 17 -1.00 15.96 4.65
C ALA A 17 -2.10 16.55 3.77
N ALA A 18 -1.96 16.40 2.45
CA ALA A 18 -3.04 16.69 1.53
C ALA A 18 -4.31 16.05 2.09
N MET A 19 -5.29 16.88 2.42
CA MET A 19 -6.56 16.39 2.96
C MET A 19 -7.20 15.57 1.85
N VAL A 20 -7.22 14.25 2.02
CA VAL A 20 -7.97 13.35 1.14
C VAL A 20 -9.38 13.92 1.05
N LYS A 21 -9.77 14.33 -0.14
CA LYS A 21 -11.16 14.76 -0.36
C LYS A 21 -12.05 13.56 -0.03
N PRO A 22 -12.89 13.65 1.00
CA PRO A 22 -13.74 12.52 1.36
C PRO A 22 -14.64 12.18 0.16
N LEU A 23 -14.80 10.90 -0.10
CA LEU A 23 -15.76 10.45 -1.09
C LEU A 23 -17.17 10.81 -0.62
N ASP A 24 -18.02 11.27 -1.50
CA ASP A 24 -19.42 11.58 -1.17
C ASP A 24 -20.26 10.29 -1.10
N GLU A 25 -19.95 9.31 -1.94
CA GLU A 25 -20.64 8.02 -2.08
C GLU A 25 -19.69 6.83 -1.94
N PRO A 26 -20.21 5.60 -1.73
CA PRO A 26 -19.41 4.38 -1.81
C PRO A 26 -18.62 4.29 -3.11
N TRP A 27 -17.33 3.99 -2.98
CA TRP A 27 -16.40 3.97 -4.12
C TRP A 27 -16.70 2.86 -5.13
N LEU A 28 -17.19 1.71 -4.64
CA LEU A 28 -17.58 0.57 -5.48
C LEU A 28 -19.10 0.38 -5.45
N LYS A 29 -19.64 -0.11 -6.56
CA LYS A 29 -21.07 -0.40 -6.73
C LYS A 29 -21.27 -1.89 -7.02
N PRO A 30 -22.45 -2.47 -6.70
CA PRO A 30 -22.79 -3.84 -7.09
C PRO A 30 -22.58 -4.09 -8.60
N GLY A 31 -22.00 -5.22 -8.93
CA GLY A 31 -21.66 -5.62 -10.30
C GLY A 31 -20.27 -5.17 -10.76
N GLU A 32 -19.57 -4.30 -10.02
CA GLU A 32 -18.22 -3.86 -10.38
C GLU A 32 -17.16 -4.90 -10.02
N LYS A 33 -16.05 -4.84 -10.78
CA LYS A 33 -14.86 -5.67 -10.59
C LYS A 33 -13.71 -4.84 -10.05
N LEU A 34 -13.20 -5.22 -8.87
CA LEU A 34 -12.01 -4.70 -8.25
C LEU A 34 -10.83 -5.64 -8.53
N VAL A 35 -9.75 -5.13 -9.12
CA VAL A 35 -8.48 -5.86 -9.20
C VAL A 35 -7.50 -5.31 -8.16
N CYS A 36 -6.95 -6.19 -7.34
CA CYS A 36 -5.90 -5.89 -6.38
C CYS A 36 -4.54 -6.20 -7.01
N PHE A 37 -3.81 -5.17 -7.40
CA PHE A 37 -2.52 -5.24 -8.08
C PHE A 37 -1.40 -4.93 -7.09
N GLY A 38 -0.49 -5.90 -6.85
CA GLY A 38 0.54 -5.76 -5.82
C GLY A 38 1.58 -6.87 -5.84
N ASP A 39 2.36 -6.89 -4.79
CA ASP A 39 3.45 -7.84 -4.55
C ASP A 39 3.02 -9.07 -3.72
N SER A 40 3.95 -9.63 -2.88
CA SER A 40 3.68 -10.79 -2.02
C SER A 40 2.61 -10.52 -0.97
N ILE A 41 2.48 -9.29 -0.48
CA ILE A 41 1.46 -8.89 0.50
C ILE A 41 0.06 -9.03 -0.13
N THR A 42 -0.05 -8.80 -1.43
CA THR A 42 -1.27 -9.01 -2.20
C THR A 42 -1.45 -10.47 -2.63
N ALA A 43 -0.38 -11.14 -3.10
CA ALA A 43 -0.42 -12.51 -3.60
C ALA A 43 -0.72 -13.55 -2.51
N GLY A 44 -0.46 -13.24 -1.27
CA GLY A 44 -0.56 -14.18 -0.15
C GLY A 44 -1.94 -14.78 0.01
N LYS A 45 -1.96 -16.09 0.30
CA LYS A 45 -3.21 -16.81 0.58
C LYS A 45 -3.77 -16.35 1.94
N GLY A 46 -4.91 -15.68 1.92
CA GLY A 46 -5.64 -15.33 3.13
C GLY A 46 -5.31 -13.98 3.74
N TYR A 47 -4.42 -13.19 3.16
CA TYR A 47 -4.11 -11.84 3.65
C TYR A 47 -5.32 -10.89 3.47
N TYR A 48 -5.08 -9.60 3.37
CA TYR A 48 -6.15 -8.60 3.31
C TYR A 48 -7.21 -8.87 2.22
N ILE A 49 -6.85 -9.55 1.13
CA ILE A 49 -7.77 -9.96 0.05
C ILE A 49 -8.93 -10.83 0.58
N LYS A 50 -8.66 -11.76 1.50
CA LYS A 50 -9.70 -12.60 2.14
C LYS A 50 -10.75 -11.73 2.82
N HIS A 51 -10.32 -10.70 3.54
CA HIS A 51 -11.23 -9.79 4.26
C HIS A 51 -11.97 -8.86 3.31
N LEU A 52 -11.30 -8.39 2.23
CA LEU A 52 -11.97 -7.61 1.18
C LEU A 52 -13.06 -8.43 0.48
N ARG A 53 -12.76 -9.69 0.12
CA ARG A 53 -13.77 -10.59 -0.47
C ARG A 53 -14.96 -10.79 0.45
N ALA A 54 -14.72 -11.11 1.71
CA ALA A 54 -15.80 -11.30 2.68
C ALA A 54 -16.71 -10.08 2.81
N ALA A 55 -16.17 -8.86 2.67
CA ALA A 55 -16.95 -7.63 2.77
C ALA A 55 -17.61 -7.20 1.45
N LEU A 56 -16.97 -7.43 0.31
CA LEU A 56 -17.38 -6.87 -0.97
C LEU A 56 -18.19 -7.84 -1.84
N GLU A 57 -17.86 -9.15 -1.82
CA GLU A 57 -18.54 -10.13 -2.65
C GLU A 57 -20.00 -10.36 -2.20
N THR A 58 -20.29 -10.18 -0.91
CA THR A 58 -21.68 -10.18 -0.40
C THR A 58 -22.53 -9.04 -0.96
N ASN A 59 -21.90 -7.99 -1.44
CA ASN A 59 -22.52 -6.82 -2.08
C ASN A 59 -22.42 -6.89 -3.62
N GLY A 60 -22.13 -8.07 -4.18
CA GLY A 60 -22.07 -8.28 -5.63
C GLY A 60 -20.85 -7.67 -6.32
N ILE A 61 -19.78 -7.35 -5.58
CA ILE A 61 -18.52 -6.81 -6.13
C ILE A 61 -17.52 -7.96 -6.27
N THR A 62 -17.00 -8.17 -7.48
CA THR A 62 -15.97 -9.20 -7.73
C THR A 62 -14.59 -8.71 -7.33
N VAL A 63 -13.84 -9.49 -6.55
CA VAL A 63 -12.46 -9.16 -6.12
C VAL A 63 -11.46 -10.12 -6.76
N VAL A 64 -10.60 -9.60 -7.64
CA VAL A 64 -9.55 -10.34 -8.33
C VAL A 64 -8.19 -10.04 -7.67
N ASN A 65 -7.44 -11.09 -7.37
CA ASN A 65 -6.07 -10.99 -6.86
C ASN A 65 -5.08 -11.04 -8.03
N ALA A 66 -4.40 -9.93 -8.29
CA ALA A 66 -3.32 -9.80 -9.27
C ALA A 66 -1.96 -9.54 -8.58
N GLY A 67 -1.77 -10.05 -7.36
CA GLY A 67 -0.51 -10.02 -6.64
C GLY A 67 0.50 -11.01 -7.20
N ARG A 68 1.80 -10.65 -7.13
CA ARG A 68 2.93 -11.51 -7.48
C ARG A 68 4.07 -11.31 -6.52
N SER A 69 4.47 -12.38 -5.84
CA SER A 69 5.53 -12.33 -4.83
C SER A 69 6.85 -11.83 -5.40
N GLY A 70 7.50 -10.90 -4.67
CA GLY A 70 8.80 -10.35 -5.04
C GLY A 70 8.74 -9.19 -6.03
N ASP A 71 7.59 -8.87 -6.61
CA ASP A 71 7.52 -7.78 -7.58
C ASP A 71 7.90 -6.43 -6.95
N LYS A 72 8.82 -5.76 -7.63
CA LYS A 72 9.05 -4.31 -7.55
C LYS A 72 8.21 -3.60 -8.62
N THR A 73 8.01 -2.30 -8.49
CA THR A 73 7.20 -1.56 -9.48
C THR A 73 7.69 -1.68 -10.92
N PRO A 74 9.01 -1.73 -11.27
CA PRO A 74 9.44 -2.00 -12.65
C PRO A 74 8.99 -3.37 -13.17
N MET A 75 9.01 -4.42 -12.32
CA MET A 75 8.53 -5.75 -12.69
C MET A 75 7.01 -5.74 -12.91
N ALA A 76 6.26 -5.06 -12.03
CA ALA A 76 4.83 -4.91 -12.15
C ALA A 76 4.41 -4.24 -13.47
N LEU A 77 5.20 -3.26 -13.96
CA LEU A 77 4.97 -2.61 -15.24
C LEU A 77 5.01 -3.59 -16.43
N THR A 78 5.83 -4.64 -16.37
CA THR A 78 5.93 -5.63 -17.46
C THR A 78 4.68 -6.49 -17.61
N ARG A 79 3.82 -6.58 -16.58
CA ARG A 79 2.59 -7.38 -16.56
C ARG A 79 1.31 -6.58 -16.35
N ILE A 80 1.37 -5.26 -16.44
CA ILE A 80 0.18 -4.42 -16.27
C ILE A 80 -0.88 -4.65 -17.34
N GLY A 81 -0.46 -5.20 -18.50
CA GLY A 81 -1.37 -5.65 -19.55
C GLY A 81 -2.33 -6.74 -19.08
N ASP A 82 -1.88 -7.64 -18.23
CA ASP A 82 -2.70 -8.71 -17.66
C ASP A 82 -3.80 -8.13 -16.75
N VAL A 83 -3.45 -7.08 -15.97
CA VAL A 83 -4.41 -6.34 -15.16
C VAL A 83 -5.49 -5.68 -16.03
N ALA A 84 -5.07 -5.06 -17.13
CA ALA A 84 -6.00 -4.44 -18.09
C ALA A 84 -6.92 -5.48 -18.78
N ALA A 85 -6.39 -6.69 -19.05
CA ALA A 85 -7.14 -7.78 -19.66
C ALA A 85 -8.28 -8.30 -18.79
N GLU A 86 -8.19 -8.13 -17.46
CA GLU A 86 -9.27 -8.41 -16.52
C GLU A 86 -10.48 -7.46 -16.69
N LYS A 87 -10.34 -6.37 -17.42
CA LYS A 87 -11.36 -5.32 -17.61
C LYS A 87 -11.94 -4.82 -16.27
N PRO A 88 -11.11 -4.34 -15.34
CA PRO A 88 -11.58 -3.88 -14.05
C PRO A 88 -12.33 -2.56 -14.15
N ASP A 89 -13.32 -2.35 -13.28
CA ASP A 89 -13.92 -1.05 -13.02
C ASP A 89 -13.04 -0.21 -12.08
N ALA A 90 -12.38 -0.91 -11.16
CA ALA A 90 -11.50 -0.32 -10.15
C ALA A 90 -10.21 -1.14 -9.97
N VAL A 91 -9.11 -0.43 -9.69
CA VAL A 91 -7.82 -1.05 -9.36
C VAL A 91 -7.28 -0.45 -8.07
N VAL A 92 -6.92 -1.30 -7.12
CA VAL A 92 -6.07 -0.92 -6.00
C VAL A 92 -4.64 -1.33 -6.29
N ILE A 93 -3.70 -0.39 -6.12
CA ILE A 93 -2.27 -0.55 -6.38
C ILE A 93 -1.54 -0.56 -5.04
N PHE A 94 -0.87 -1.67 -4.71
CA PHE A 94 -0.18 -1.84 -3.44
C PHE A 94 1.19 -2.48 -3.65
N PHE A 95 2.22 -1.63 -3.74
CA PHE A 95 3.64 -1.96 -3.84
C PHE A 95 4.45 -1.13 -2.85
N GLY A 96 5.76 -1.32 -2.83
CA GLY A 96 6.71 -0.49 -2.11
C GLY A 96 7.57 -1.27 -1.11
N ALA A 97 7.10 -2.40 -0.60
CA ALA A 97 7.88 -3.24 0.29
C ALA A 97 9.18 -3.71 -0.41
N ASN A 98 9.06 -4.30 -1.59
CA ASN A 98 10.22 -4.76 -2.36
C ASN A 98 11.01 -3.61 -3.01
N ASP A 99 10.34 -2.53 -3.43
CA ASP A 99 11.02 -1.34 -3.98
C ASP A 99 11.98 -0.73 -2.97
N SER A 100 11.62 -0.78 -1.67
CA SER A 100 12.41 -0.23 -0.56
C SER A 100 13.62 -1.09 -0.16
N LEU A 101 13.82 -2.27 -0.74
CA LEU A 101 14.96 -3.14 -0.48
C LEU A 101 16.26 -2.51 -0.98
N VAL A 102 17.26 -2.38 -0.09
CA VAL A 102 18.57 -1.81 -0.37
C VAL A 102 19.62 -2.91 -0.42
N GLY A 103 19.45 -3.90 -1.27
CA GLY A 103 20.47 -4.86 -1.65
C GLY A 103 21.31 -5.47 -0.51
N LYS A 104 20.70 -6.04 0.54
CA LYS A 104 21.39 -6.80 1.58
C LYS A 104 21.11 -8.29 1.45
N ALA A 105 21.98 -9.13 1.97
CA ALA A 105 21.89 -10.59 1.99
C ALA A 105 21.63 -11.16 0.58
N ARG A 106 20.60 -12.01 0.41
CA ARG A 106 20.24 -12.64 -0.84
C ARG A 106 19.75 -11.67 -1.93
N TRP A 107 19.45 -10.43 -1.57
CA TRP A 107 18.93 -9.39 -2.47
C TRP A 107 20.02 -8.43 -2.95
N ARG A 108 21.30 -8.74 -2.67
CA ARG A 108 22.46 -7.86 -2.95
C ARG A 108 22.54 -7.39 -4.39
N ASP A 109 22.18 -8.26 -5.32
CA ASP A 109 22.33 -8.00 -6.75
C ASP A 109 21.05 -7.50 -7.42
N GLU A 110 19.98 -7.29 -6.63
CA GLU A 110 18.74 -6.76 -7.15
C GLU A 110 18.79 -5.23 -7.34
N PRO A 111 18.34 -4.72 -8.50
CA PRO A 111 18.28 -3.29 -8.73
C PRO A 111 17.46 -2.57 -7.67
N THR A 112 17.99 -1.48 -7.12
CA THR A 112 17.25 -0.59 -6.24
C THR A 112 16.27 0.24 -7.06
N VAL A 113 15.10 0.56 -6.48
CA VAL A 113 14.14 1.50 -7.07
C VAL A 113 14.15 2.75 -6.19
N SER A 114 14.51 3.91 -6.76
CA SER A 114 14.45 5.13 -5.96
C SER A 114 13.00 5.51 -5.60
N PRO A 115 12.77 6.25 -4.50
CA PRO A 115 11.43 6.72 -4.15
C PRO A 115 10.74 7.50 -5.28
N GLU A 116 11.49 8.31 -6.03
CA GLU A 116 10.98 9.08 -7.16
C GLU A 116 10.58 8.17 -8.33
N ALA A 117 11.43 7.18 -8.67
CA ALA A 117 11.11 6.20 -9.71
C ALA A 117 9.89 5.35 -9.32
N TYR A 118 9.78 4.96 -8.06
CA TYR A 118 8.61 4.26 -7.54
C TYR A 118 7.33 5.10 -7.73
N ARG A 119 7.35 6.40 -7.34
CA ARG A 119 6.23 7.32 -7.56
C ARG A 119 5.83 7.39 -9.02
N ASP A 120 6.81 7.59 -9.90
CA ASP A 120 6.57 7.77 -11.32
C ASP A 120 6.03 6.48 -11.96
N ASN A 121 6.47 5.32 -11.49
CA ASN A 121 5.92 4.02 -11.88
C ASN A 121 4.44 3.88 -11.47
N LEU A 122 4.06 4.28 -10.25
CA LEU A 122 2.66 4.27 -9.81
C LEU A 122 1.79 5.19 -10.67
N ILE A 123 2.27 6.40 -10.96
CA ILE A 123 1.56 7.36 -11.82
C ILE A 123 1.38 6.76 -13.21
N TRP A 124 2.43 6.16 -13.76
CA TRP A 124 2.37 5.51 -15.07
C TRP A 124 1.37 4.35 -15.10
N MET A 125 1.32 3.51 -14.05
CA MET A 125 0.33 2.43 -13.92
C MET A 125 -1.10 2.97 -14.00
N VAL A 126 -1.40 4.04 -13.27
CA VAL A 126 -2.73 4.66 -13.28
C VAL A 126 -3.06 5.18 -14.69
N HIS A 127 -2.15 5.91 -15.33
CA HIS A 127 -2.40 6.45 -16.67
C HIS A 127 -2.57 5.34 -17.71
N TYR A 128 -1.74 4.31 -17.67
CA TYR A 128 -1.83 3.17 -18.59
C TYR A 128 -3.19 2.47 -18.48
N LEU A 129 -3.64 2.19 -17.27
CA LEU A 129 -4.92 1.52 -17.03
C LEU A 129 -6.11 2.44 -17.37
N ARG A 130 -5.99 3.75 -17.06
CA ARG A 130 -7.00 4.75 -17.41
C ARG A 130 -7.23 4.84 -18.91
N MET A 131 -6.18 4.81 -19.71
CA MET A 131 -6.27 4.76 -21.18
C MET A 131 -6.97 3.49 -21.69
N ARG A 132 -7.06 2.45 -20.86
CA ARG A 132 -7.76 1.18 -21.16
C ARG A 132 -9.15 1.10 -20.55
N GLY A 133 -9.68 2.22 -20.07
CA GLY A 133 -11.06 2.36 -19.62
C GLY A 133 -11.29 2.15 -18.13
N VAL A 134 -10.26 1.87 -17.35
CA VAL A 134 -10.37 1.81 -15.88
C VAL A 134 -10.66 3.21 -15.33
N LYS A 135 -11.68 3.32 -14.49
CA LYS A 135 -12.18 4.63 -14.03
C LYS A 135 -11.78 4.94 -12.59
N LYS A 136 -11.55 3.92 -11.76
CA LYS A 136 -11.37 4.07 -10.32
C LYS A 136 -10.03 3.51 -9.89
N PHE A 137 -9.27 4.30 -9.14
CA PHE A 137 -7.95 3.93 -8.64
C PHE A 137 -7.83 4.22 -7.16
N SER A 138 -7.15 3.31 -6.45
CA SER A 138 -6.73 3.54 -5.07
C SER A 138 -5.27 3.12 -4.93
N ILE A 139 -4.46 3.93 -4.25
CA ILE A 139 -3.04 3.65 -3.99
C ILE A 139 -2.84 3.51 -2.50
N VAL A 140 -2.22 2.41 -2.11
CA VAL A 140 -1.93 2.10 -0.71
C VAL A 140 -0.51 2.51 -0.39
N ALA A 141 -0.34 3.38 0.61
CA ALA A 141 0.96 3.72 1.14
C ALA A 141 1.52 2.52 1.95
N PRO A 142 2.70 1.97 1.57
CA PRO A 142 3.22 0.79 2.22
C PRO A 142 3.50 1.05 3.70
N PRO A 143 3.07 0.17 4.62
CA PRO A 143 3.38 0.31 6.02
C PRO A 143 4.89 0.20 6.24
N GLY A 144 5.40 0.98 7.18
CA GLY A 144 6.79 0.87 7.60
C GLY A 144 7.07 -0.52 8.20
N CYS A 145 8.27 -1.02 7.97
CA CYS A 145 8.78 -2.22 8.65
C CYS A 145 9.09 -1.86 10.10
N CYS A 146 8.05 -1.68 10.91
CA CYS A 146 8.16 -1.24 12.30
C CYS A 146 8.30 -2.41 13.29
N GLU A 147 8.15 -3.64 12.82
CA GLU A 147 8.17 -4.86 13.62
C GLU A 147 9.33 -5.77 13.20
N GLY A 148 9.92 -6.44 14.19
CA GLY A 148 11.04 -7.36 13.96
C GLY A 148 12.29 -6.69 13.38
N ASP A 149 13.17 -7.49 12.84
CA ASP A 149 14.49 -7.07 12.34
C ASP A 149 14.54 -6.86 10.80
N ALA A 150 13.39 -6.82 10.13
CA ALA A 150 13.34 -6.74 8.67
C ALA A 150 14.11 -5.54 8.10
N MET A 151 14.09 -4.39 8.79
CA MET A 151 14.87 -3.23 8.40
C MET A 151 16.37 -3.51 8.46
N LEU A 152 16.84 -4.23 9.50
CA LEU A 152 18.26 -4.59 9.68
C LEU A 152 18.66 -5.73 8.75
N GLU A 153 17.81 -6.73 8.60
CA GLU A 153 18.07 -7.93 7.81
C GLU A 153 18.07 -7.66 6.30
N TYR A 154 17.06 -6.91 5.83
CA TYR A 154 16.84 -6.67 4.39
C TYR A 154 17.18 -5.26 3.94
N GLY A 155 17.49 -4.35 4.87
CA GLY A 155 17.74 -2.94 4.57
C GLY A 155 16.50 -2.19 4.06
N MET A 156 15.30 -2.64 4.44
CA MET A 156 14.06 -2.02 4.00
C MET A 156 13.81 -0.69 4.72
N SER A 157 13.39 0.33 3.97
CA SER A 157 12.99 1.63 4.51
C SER A 157 11.76 2.15 3.76
N CYS A 158 10.58 1.73 4.21
CA CYS A 158 9.30 2.10 3.57
C CYS A 158 8.85 3.57 3.72
N PRO A 159 9.25 4.37 4.75
CA PRO A 159 8.71 5.72 4.91
C PRO A 159 8.82 6.63 3.68
N PRO A 160 9.95 6.71 2.95
CA PRO A 160 10.03 7.50 1.72
C PRO A 160 9.05 7.03 0.63
N TYR A 161 8.85 5.72 0.54
CA TYR A 161 7.92 5.13 -0.44
C TYR A 161 6.46 5.38 -0.07
N ALA A 162 6.13 5.39 1.21
CA ALA A 162 4.80 5.76 1.68
C ALA A 162 4.46 7.22 1.33
N GLU A 163 5.41 8.14 1.47
CA GLU A 163 5.27 9.53 1.04
C GLU A 163 5.06 9.63 -0.47
N MET A 164 5.86 8.91 -1.25
CA MET A 164 5.75 8.88 -2.70
C MET A 164 4.44 8.26 -3.20
N ALA A 165 3.91 7.25 -2.49
CA ALA A 165 2.58 6.69 -2.78
C ALA A 165 1.47 7.73 -2.59
N ARG A 166 1.53 8.53 -1.53
CA ARG A 166 0.59 9.65 -1.33
C ARG A 166 0.73 10.70 -2.43
N ALA A 167 1.95 11.08 -2.78
CA ALA A 167 2.20 12.02 -3.88
C ALA A 167 1.70 11.49 -5.24
N ALA A 168 1.79 10.18 -5.49
CA ALA A 168 1.21 9.56 -6.68
C ALA A 168 -0.31 9.60 -6.65
N SER A 169 -0.94 9.36 -5.48
CA SER A 169 -2.39 9.49 -5.32
C SER A 169 -2.88 10.89 -5.67
N ASP A 170 -2.23 11.93 -5.13
CA ASP A 170 -2.59 13.32 -5.37
C ASP A 170 -2.48 13.72 -6.85
N ARG A 171 -1.45 13.19 -7.54
CA ARG A 171 -1.22 13.49 -8.97
C ARG A 171 -2.16 12.75 -9.92
N THR A 172 -2.81 11.72 -9.45
CA THR A 172 -3.64 10.83 -10.28
C THR A 172 -5.11 10.81 -9.87
N ASP A 173 -5.51 11.60 -8.88
CA ASP A 173 -6.84 11.56 -8.26
C ASP A 173 -7.23 10.15 -7.78
N ALA A 174 -6.24 9.33 -7.43
CA ALA A 174 -6.47 8.03 -6.84
C ALA A 174 -6.81 8.17 -5.35
N VAL A 175 -7.73 7.34 -4.86
CA VAL A 175 -8.08 7.32 -3.43
C VAL A 175 -6.89 6.80 -2.63
N PRO A 176 -6.26 7.62 -1.77
CA PRO A 176 -5.14 7.17 -0.97
C PRO A 176 -5.60 6.33 0.22
N VAL A 177 -4.83 5.28 0.52
CA VAL A 177 -4.98 4.51 1.76
C VAL A 177 -3.70 4.69 2.58
N PRO A 178 -3.73 5.48 3.66
CA PRO A 178 -2.54 5.79 4.47
C PRO A 178 -2.21 4.65 5.45
N LEU A 179 -1.92 3.46 4.91
CA LEU A 179 -1.73 2.27 5.72
C LEU A 179 -0.48 2.36 6.60
N ASP A 180 0.55 3.07 6.14
CA ASP A 180 1.75 3.41 6.91
C ASP A 180 1.41 4.12 8.23
N MET A 181 0.56 5.14 8.17
CA MET A 181 0.14 5.89 9.37
C MET A 181 -0.76 5.05 10.28
N ILE A 182 -1.61 4.20 9.70
CA ILE A 182 -2.54 3.35 10.45
C ILE A 182 -1.75 2.29 11.22
N PHE A 183 -0.79 1.63 10.58
CA PHE A 183 0.09 0.65 11.21
C PHE A 183 0.96 1.30 12.30
N ALA A 184 1.54 2.47 12.03
CA ALA A 184 2.31 3.20 13.03
C ALA A 184 1.49 3.54 14.29
N ARG A 185 0.23 3.96 14.13
CA ARG A 185 -0.66 4.23 15.27
C ARG A 185 -0.97 3.00 16.09
N GLU A 186 -1.18 1.85 15.45
CA GLU A 186 -1.40 0.59 16.17
C GLU A 186 -0.13 0.13 16.87
N HIS A 187 1.02 0.35 16.26
CA HIS A 187 2.31 -0.01 16.83
C HIS A 187 2.62 0.79 18.10
N ILE A 188 2.37 2.10 18.10
CA ILE A 188 2.57 2.98 19.28
C ILE A 188 1.72 2.52 20.48
N LYS A 189 0.58 1.86 20.27
CA LYS A 189 -0.26 1.32 21.35
C LYS A 189 0.31 0.07 22.00
N CYS A 190 1.37 -0.51 21.42
CA CYS A 190 1.99 -1.72 21.95
C CYS A 190 3.04 -1.32 23.01
N PRO A 191 2.83 -1.58 24.32
CA PRO A 191 3.72 -1.10 25.38
C PRO A 191 5.08 -1.79 25.41
N GLU A 192 5.24 -2.91 24.72
CA GLU A 192 6.46 -3.73 24.76
C GLU A 192 7.48 -3.41 23.63
N GLY A 193 7.29 -2.30 22.90
CA GLY A 193 8.24 -1.85 21.90
C GLY A 193 8.19 -2.60 20.56
N SER A 194 9.03 -2.16 19.65
CA SER A 194 9.04 -2.52 18.23
C SER A 194 9.46 -3.95 17.90
N ALA A 195 10.01 -4.71 18.85
CA ALA A 195 10.55 -6.03 18.57
C ALA A 195 9.49 -7.14 18.46
N LYS A 196 8.26 -6.89 18.93
CA LYS A 196 7.21 -7.90 18.96
C LYS A 196 6.36 -7.86 17.69
N LEU A 197 6.38 -8.96 16.95
CA LEU A 197 5.51 -9.12 15.78
C LEU A 197 4.05 -9.17 16.23
N ASN A 198 3.22 -8.28 15.72
CA ASN A 198 1.80 -8.16 16.05
C ASN A 198 0.95 -8.00 14.79
N LEU A 199 1.33 -7.10 13.91
CA LEU A 199 0.66 -6.83 12.63
C LEU A 199 1.30 -7.60 11.47
N THR A 200 2.50 -8.14 11.69
CA THR A 200 3.24 -8.91 10.69
C THR A 200 3.67 -10.27 11.24
N LEU A 201 4.03 -11.18 10.33
CA LEU A 201 4.56 -12.51 10.63
C LEU A 201 6.10 -12.51 10.71
N ASP A 202 6.73 -11.61 9.97
CA ASP A 202 8.19 -11.56 9.77
C ASP A 202 8.72 -10.12 9.61
N GLY A 203 7.94 -9.13 10.03
CA GLY A 203 8.25 -7.71 9.85
C GLY A 203 7.79 -7.13 8.50
N ILE A 204 7.31 -7.96 7.56
CA ILE A 204 6.88 -7.56 6.21
C ILE A 204 5.47 -8.06 5.90
N HIS A 205 5.28 -9.39 5.95
CA HIS A 205 4.02 -10.03 5.58
C HIS A 205 3.02 -9.95 6.72
N PHE A 206 1.79 -9.58 6.39
CA PHE A 206 0.77 -9.32 7.41
C PHE A 206 0.36 -10.57 8.17
N SER A 207 0.23 -10.42 9.48
CA SER A 207 -0.50 -11.37 10.33
C SER A 207 -2.01 -11.28 10.02
N GLU A 208 -2.82 -12.17 10.60
CA GLU A 208 -4.29 -12.07 10.50
C GLU A 208 -4.79 -10.70 10.99
N LYS A 209 -4.24 -10.19 12.09
CA LYS A 209 -4.57 -8.88 12.64
C LYS A 209 -4.18 -7.74 11.69
N GLY A 210 -2.96 -7.79 11.12
CA GLY A 210 -2.51 -6.80 10.14
C GLY A 210 -3.32 -6.84 8.86
N SER A 211 -3.70 -8.03 8.42
CA SER A 211 -4.56 -8.25 7.24
C SER A 211 -5.96 -7.67 7.41
N CYS A 212 -6.56 -7.91 8.57
CA CYS A 212 -7.86 -7.34 8.91
C CYS A 212 -7.79 -5.81 8.99
N LEU A 213 -6.75 -5.26 9.63
CA LEU A 213 -6.53 -3.82 9.73
C LEU A 213 -6.32 -3.17 8.36
N ALA A 214 -5.57 -3.82 7.47
CA ALA A 214 -5.35 -3.32 6.11
C ALA A 214 -6.65 -3.29 5.29
N ALA A 215 -7.43 -4.36 5.32
CA ALA A 215 -8.72 -4.41 4.66
C ALA A 215 -9.70 -3.35 5.22
N ASP A 216 -9.77 -3.21 6.53
CA ASP A 216 -10.60 -2.19 7.19
C ASP A 216 -10.20 -0.77 6.79
N ALA A 217 -8.89 -0.50 6.68
CA ALA A 217 -8.37 0.78 6.23
C ALA A 217 -8.82 1.10 4.80
N MET A 218 -8.71 0.12 3.90
CA MET A 218 -9.16 0.23 2.51
C MET A 218 -10.67 0.48 2.43
N LEU A 219 -11.48 -0.35 3.11
CA LEU A 219 -12.94 -0.21 3.11
C LEU A 219 -13.39 1.16 3.66
N LYS A 220 -12.73 1.67 4.69
CA LYS A 220 -13.00 3.02 5.23
C LYS A 220 -12.63 4.11 4.24
N ALA A 221 -11.45 4.03 3.62
CA ALA A 221 -11.02 4.99 2.60
C ALA A 221 -11.97 5.01 1.39
N TRP A 222 -12.55 3.87 1.06
CA TRP A 222 -13.51 3.69 -0.04
C TRP A 222 -14.96 3.96 0.36
N LYS A 223 -15.22 4.38 1.59
CA LYS A 223 -16.60 4.58 2.10
C LYS A 223 -17.50 3.34 1.93
N MET A 224 -16.90 2.17 2.09
CA MET A 224 -17.58 0.87 2.01
C MET A 224 -17.90 0.30 3.41
N LYS A 225 -17.47 1.00 4.47
CA LYS A 225 -17.67 0.66 5.89
C LYS A 225 -17.90 1.91 6.71
#